data_6014510e9de78e8b91acb0acff7f3710
#
_entry.id   6014510e9de78e8b91acb0acff7f3710
#
_cell.length_a   1.000
_cell.length_b   1.000
_cell.length_c   1.000
_cell.angle_alpha   90.00
_cell.angle_beta   90.00
_cell.angle_gamma   90.00
#
_symmetry.space_group_name_H-M   'P 1'
#
loop_
_entity.id
_entity.type
_entity.pdbx_description
1 polymer ?
#
loop_
_entity_poly.entity_id
_entity_poly.type
_entity_poly.pdbx_seq_one_letter_code
_entity_poly.pdbx_strand_id
1 'polypeptide(L)'
;MTGKEYCRYIRTYSELEGLQRAHTVVYCAQTVPGGVLAQLRWEQAGRVQCSTALAPQGSFARMMQIMRYLCENSIGPEQWLEVLEDVHQPYRLLPEAQQPADIHPESGARDKGNDRCGP
;
A
#
# COMPACT_ATOMS: atom_id res chain seq x y z
N MET A 1 -9.17 23.50 -4.09
CA MET A 1 -8.50 22.81 -3.56
C MET A 1 -8.67 21.53 -3.72
N THR A 2 -7.98 20.92 -3.82
CA THR A 2 -8.10 19.73 -4.07
C THR A 2 -8.23 18.94 -3.01
N GLY A 3 -8.92 18.07 -2.98
CA GLY A 3 -9.05 17.18 -1.98
C GLY A 3 -7.96 16.26 -1.88
N LYS A 4 -7.82 15.58 -0.78
CA LYS A 4 -6.84 14.57 -0.66
C LYS A 4 -7.48 13.30 -1.09
N GLU A 5 -6.77 12.52 -1.83
CA GLU A 5 -7.26 11.24 -2.29
C GLU A 5 -6.58 10.14 -1.52
N TYR A 6 -7.28 9.05 -1.32
CA TYR A 6 -6.76 7.94 -0.51
C TYR A 6 -7.39 6.64 -0.98
N CYS A 7 -6.62 5.58 -1.05
CA CYS A 7 -7.20 4.27 -1.32
C CYS A 7 -6.51 3.26 -0.41
N ARG A 8 -7.20 2.17 -0.16
CA ARG A 8 -6.69 1.14 0.71
C ARG A 8 -7.29 -0.19 0.27
N TYR A 9 -6.44 -1.15 0.02
CA TYR A 9 -6.89 -2.49 -0.33
C TYR A 9 -6.26 -3.46 0.67
N ILE A 10 -6.97 -4.49 1.04
CA ILE A 10 -6.51 -5.44 2.04
C ILE A 10 -6.62 -6.83 1.52
N ARG A 11 -5.60 -7.63 1.74
CA ARG A 11 -5.67 -9.03 1.40
C ARG A 11 -5.26 -9.83 2.61
N THR A 12 -6.14 -10.74 3.01
CA THR A 12 -5.92 -11.55 4.20
C THR A 12 -5.66 -12.98 3.77
N TYR A 13 -4.66 -13.58 4.38
CA TYR A 13 -4.29 -14.94 4.07
C TYR A 13 -4.52 -15.81 5.29
N SER A 14 -5.18 -16.95 5.09
CA SER A 14 -5.44 -17.86 6.18
C SER A 14 -4.24 -18.72 6.43
N GLU A 15 -4.17 -19.29 7.57
CA GLU A 15 -3.09 -20.17 7.89
C GLU A 15 -3.28 -21.50 7.16
N LEU A 16 -2.22 -22.01 6.57
CA LEU A 16 -2.22 -23.30 5.93
C LEU A 16 -1.11 -24.07 6.60
N GLU A 17 -1.47 -25.06 7.35
CA GLU A 17 -0.52 -25.80 8.12
C GLU A 17 0.66 -26.24 7.30
N GLY A 18 1.85 -25.92 7.75
CA GLY A 18 3.07 -26.30 7.04
C GLY A 18 3.38 -25.46 5.81
N LEU A 19 2.49 -24.59 5.41
CA LEU A 19 2.71 -23.79 4.21
C LEU A 19 2.73 -22.30 4.43
N GLN A 20 1.85 -21.79 5.22
CA GLN A 20 1.86 -20.36 5.48
C GLN A 20 1.18 -20.05 6.78
N ARG A 21 1.55 -18.93 7.39
CA ARG A 21 0.90 -18.46 8.59
C ARG A 21 -0.10 -17.42 8.20
N ALA A 22 -1.13 -17.26 8.99
CA ALA A 22 -2.12 -16.24 8.73
C ALA A 22 -1.46 -14.88 8.75
N HIS A 23 -1.75 -14.05 7.78
CA HIS A 23 -1.19 -12.71 7.73
C HIS A 23 -2.05 -11.80 6.86
N THR A 24 -1.80 -10.53 6.94
CA THR A 24 -2.59 -9.55 6.19
C THR A 24 -1.62 -8.58 5.52
N VAL A 25 -1.92 -8.22 4.31
CA VAL A 25 -1.14 -7.20 3.61
C VAL A 25 -2.09 -6.07 3.26
N VAL A 26 -1.71 -4.86 3.58
CA VAL A 26 -2.52 -3.67 3.32
C VAL A 26 -1.78 -2.82 2.31
N TYR A 27 -2.49 -2.43 1.26
CA TYR A 27 -1.92 -1.65 0.17
C TYR A 27 -2.60 -0.29 0.17
N CYS A 28 -1.86 0.76 0.48
CA CYS A 28 -2.44 2.10 0.60
C CYS A 28 -1.76 3.10 -0.28
N ALA A 29 -2.48 4.09 -0.71
CA ALA A 29 -1.88 5.23 -1.41
C ALA A 29 -2.64 6.49 -1.01
N GLN A 30 -1.94 7.61 -0.99
CA GLN A 30 -2.52 8.86 -0.52
C GLN A 30 -1.84 10.02 -1.21
N THR A 31 -2.63 11.02 -1.59
CA THR A 31 -2.06 12.22 -2.18
C THR A 31 -1.39 13.02 -1.06
N VAL A 32 -0.19 13.48 -1.32
CA VAL A 32 0.52 14.31 -0.35
C VAL A 32 1.15 15.47 -1.10
N PRO A 33 1.61 16.48 -0.40
CA PRO A 33 2.32 17.55 -1.09
C PRO A 33 3.52 16.95 -1.82
N GLY A 34 3.61 17.22 -3.07
CA GLY A 34 4.73 16.73 -3.85
C GLY A 34 4.50 15.42 -4.57
N GLY A 35 3.38 14.77 -4.38
CA GLY A 35 3.14 13.54 -5.11
C GLY A 35 2.16 12.60 -4.46
N VAL A 36 2.44 11.33 -4.57
CA VAL A 36 1.57 10.31 -4.01
C VAL A 36 2.43 9.40 -3.15
N LEU A 37 1.98 9.16 -1.93
CA LEU A 37 2.69 8.30 -1.03
C LEU A 37 2.03 6.94 -1.09
N ALA A 38 2.81 5.90 -1.26
CA ALA A 38 2.28 4.53 -1.33
C ALA A 38 2.94 3.69 -0.26
N GLN A 39 2.20 2.81 0.35
CA GLN A 39 2.74 1.99 1.42
C GLN A 39 2.16 0.58 1.38
N LEU A 40 3.02 -0.39 1.59
CA LEU A 40 2.58 -1.75 1.82
C LEU A 40 2.87 -2.05 3.28
N ARG A 41 1.92 -2.65 3.95
CA ARG A 41 2.06 -2.99 5.34
C ARG A 41 1.73 -4.46 5.48
N TRP A 42 2.64 -5.20 6.08
CA TRP A 42 2.47 -6.63 6.27
C TRP A 42 2.34 -6.88 7.77
N GLU A 43 1.33 -7.63 8.17
CA GLU A 43 1.09 -7.90 9.57
C GLU A 43 0.93 -9.37 9.81
N GLN A 44 1.62 -9.90 10.80
CA GLN A 44 1.51 -11.29 11.13
C GLN A 44 1.81 -11.47 12.60
N ALA A 45 0.88 -12.03 13.34
CA ALA A 45 1.09 -12.33 14.76
C ALA A 45 1.65 -11.15 15.56
N GLY A 46 1.10 -9.99 15.34
CA GLY A 46 1.53 -8.82 16.09
C GLY A 46 2.76 -8.12 15.54
N ARG A 47 3.38 -8.71 14.52
CA ARG A 47 4.55 -8.07 13.93
C ARG A 47 4.11 -7.30 12.70
N VAL A 48 4.71 -6.15 12.49
CA VAL A 48 4.33 -5.31 11.37
C VAL A 48 5.59 -4.88 10.62
N GLN A 49 5.52 -4.96 9.30
CA GLN A 49 6.58 -4.44 8.47
C GLN A 49 5.94 -3.50 7.48
N CYS A 50 6.58 -2.39 7.22
CA CYS A 50 6.05 -1.41 6.28
C CYS A 50 7.11 -1.04 5.26
N SER A 51 6.68 -0.77 4.05
CA SER A 51 7.56 -0.28 3.01
C SER A 51 6.84 0.91 2.40
N THR A 52 7.46 2.07 2.38
CA THR A 52 6.80 3.29 1.94
C THR A 52 7.62 3.96 0.83
N ALA A 53 6.94 4.37 -0.20
CA ALA A 53 7.60 5.05 -1.32
C ALA A 53 6.82 6.28 -1.71
N LEU A 54 7.53 7.29 -2.16
CA LEU A 54 6.91 8.52 -2.64
C LEU A 54 7.08 8.57 -4.14
N ALA A 55 5.98 8.78 -4.85
CA ALA A 55 6.01 8.97 -6.28
C ALA A 55 5.93 10.47 -6.53
N PRO A 56 7.05 11.14 -6.76
CA PRO A 56 7.05 12.59 -6.92
C PRO A 56 6.23 12.95 -8.14
N GLN A 57 5.34 13.89 -7.99
CA GLN A 57 4.50 14.30 -9.10
C GLN A 57 3.72 13.16 -9.72
N GLY A 58 3.50 12.12 -8.96
CA GLY A 58 2.78 10.98 -9.49
C GLY A 58 1.30 11.22 -9.54
N SER A 59 0.62 10.40 -10.31
CA SER A 59 -0.82 10.45 -10.40
C SER A 59 -1.45 9.52 -9.39
N PHE A 60 -2.40 10.01 -8.63
CA PHE A 60 -3.07 9.18 -7.66
C PHE A 60 -3.82 8.05 -8.39
N ALA A 61 -4.48 8.37 -9.50
CA ALA A 61 -5.24 7.37 -10.22
C ALA A 61 -4.35 6.23 -10.68
N ARG A 62 -3.16 6.56 -11.15
CA ARG A 62 -2.24 5.53 -11.57
C ARG A 62 -1.75 4.71 -10.39
N MET A 63 -1.43 5.37 -9.29
CA MET A 63 -0.94 4.65 -8.13
C MET A 63 -2.04 3.78 -7.53
N MET A 64 -3.28 4.24 -7.58
CA MET A 64 -4.38 3.43 -7.10
C MET A 64 -4.50 2.16 -7.93
N GLN A 65 -4.34 2.26 -9.24
CA GLN A 65 -4.40 1.10 -10.10
C GLN A 65 -3.25 0.15 -9.80
N ILE A 66 -2.08 0.67 -9.50
CA ILE A 66 -0.94 -0.15 -9.16
C ILE A 66 -1.20 -0.87 -7.84
N MET A 67 -1.71 -0.17 -6.83
CA MET A 67 -1.97 -0.79 -5.55
C MET A 67 -3.01 -1.90 -5.69
N ARG A 68 -4.00 -1.69 -6.52
CA ARG A 68 -5.02 -2.68 -6.73
C ARG A 68 -4.43 -3.91 -7.42
N TYR A 69 -3.56 -3.68 -8.41
CA TYR A 69 -2.90 -4.77 -9.11
C TYR A 69 -2.05 -5.59 -8.13
N LEU A 70 -1.33 -4.92 -7.24
CA LEU A 70 -0.50 -5.60 -6.27
C LEU A 70 -1.37 -6.47 -5.35
N CYS A 71 -2.49 -5.92 -4.94
CA CYS A 71 -3.38 -6.64 -4.05
C CYS A 71 -4.00 -7.85 -4.76
N GLU A 72 -4.42 -7.66 -5.99
CA GLU A 72 -5.06 -8.74 -6.73
C GLU A 72 -4.08 -9.86 -7.06
N ASN A 73 -2.82 -9.54 -7.14
CA ASN A 73 -1.81 -10.53 -7.49
C ASN A 73 -0.97 -10.97 -6.32
N SER A 74 -1.38 -10.64 -5.13
CA SER A 74 -0.72 -11.08 -3.91
C SER A 74 0.77 -10.70 -3.84
N ILE A 75 1.10 -9.54 -4.35
CA ILE A 75 2.49 -9.09 -4.34
C ILE A 75 2.80 -8.55 -2.94
N GLY A 76 3.89 -9.00 -2.37
CA GLY A 76 4.23 -8.60 -1.02
C GLY A 76 5.26 -7.50 -0.94
N PRO A 77 5.62 -7.11 0.28
CA PRO A 77 6.53 -5.99 0.47
C PRO A 77 7.93 -6.22 -0.10
N GLU A 78 8.28 -7.45 -0.35
CA GLU A 78 9.60 -7.72 -0.86
C GLU A 78 9.69 -7.60 -2.36
N GLN A 79 8.55 -7.55 -3.04
CA GLN A 79 8.56 -7.53 -4.48
C GLN A 79 7.88 -6.34 -5.10
N TRP A 80 7.18 -5.55 -4.33
CA TRP A 80 6.36 -4.49 -4.91
C TRP A 80 7.19 -3.39 -5.59
N LEU A 81 8.39 -3.16 -5.11
CA LEU A 81 9.20 -2.12 -5.72
C LEU A 81 9.65 -2.51 -7.11
N GLU A 82 9.81 -3.82 -7.34
CA GLU A 82 10.16 -4.29 -8.66
C GLU A 82 8.99 -4.04 -9.61
N VAL A 83 7.77 -4.12 -9.12
CA VAL A 83 6.63 -3.85 -9.96
C VAL A 83 6.62 -2.38 -10.35
N LEU A 84 6.94 -1.49 -9.40
CA LEU A 84 7.00 -0.09 -9.72
C LEU A 84 8.02 0.17 -10.82
N GLU A 85 9.13 -0.53 -10.78
CA GLU A 85 10.14 -0.38 -11.81
C GLU A 85 9.67 -0.95 -13.12
N ASP A 86 9.00 -2.08 -13.09
CA ASP A 86 8.51 -2.71 -14.30
C ASP A 86 7.48 -1.86 -15.02
N VAL A 87 6.65 -1.14 -14.28
CA VAL A 87 5.65 -0.30 -14.91
C VAL A 87 6.16 1.12 -15.11
N HIS A 88 7.45 1.31 -14.88
CA HIS A 88 8.08 2.60 -15.09
C HIS A 88 7.45 3.72 -14.24
N GLN A 89 7.14 3.40 -12.99
CA GLN A 89 6.61 4.39 -12.08
C GLN A 89 7.76 4.95 -11.25
N PRO A 90 8.16 6.18 -11.45
CA PRO A 90 9.25 6.74 -10.66
C PRO A 90 8.86 6.81 -9.20
N TYR A 91 9.77 6.47 -8.33
CA TYR A 91 9.50 6.52 -6.91
C TYR A 91 10.79 6.74 -6.13
N ARG A 92 10.65 7.12 -4.88
CA ARG A 92 11.77 7.27 -3.99
C ARG A 92 11.39 6.56 -2.71
N LEU A 93 12.19 5.64 -2.27
CA LEU A 93 11.89 4.89 -1.07
C LEU A 93 12.15 5.79 0.13
N LEU A 94 11.25 5.80 1.08
CA LEU A 94 11.42 6.61 2.26
C LEU A 94 12.04 5.81 3.38
N PRO A 95 13.03 6.35 4.06
CA PRO A 95 13.64 5.66 5.18
C PRO A 95 12.63 5.56 6.30
N GLU A 96 12.79 4.55 7.13
CA GLU A 96 11.88 4.32 8.20
C GLU A 96 11.71 5.56 9.07
N ALA A 97 12.74 6.30 9.27
CA ALA A 97 12.65 7.49 10.10
C ALA A 97 11.77 8.57 9.51
N GLN A 98 11.55 8.55 8.22
CA GLN A 98 10.73 9.56 7.57
C GLN A 98 9.36 9.04 7.20
N GLN A 99 9.05 7.83 7.52
CA GLN A 99 7.75 7.28 7.18
C GLN A 99 6.73 7.71 8.20
N PRO A 100 5.53 8.00 7.78
CA PRO A 100 4.48 8.33 8.73
C PRO A 100 4.12 7.08 9.50
N ALA A 101 3.59 7.24 10.66
CA ALA A 101 3.19 6.13 11.47
C ALA A 101 2.17 5.31 10.73
N ASP A 102 1.28 5.97 10.04
CA ASP A 102 0.34 5.28 9.29
C ASP A 102 -0.06 6.06 8.13
N ILE A 103 -0.57 5.51 7.08
CA ILE A 103 -1.13 6.20 5.98
C ILE A 103 -2.58 5.87 5.99
N HIS A 104 -3.39 6.76 6.44
CA HIS A 104 -4.82 6.56 6.34
C HIS A 104 -5.53 7.78 6.88
N PRO A 105 -6.72 7.99 6.54
CA PRO A 105 -7.44 9.16 6.97
C PRO A 105 -7.61 9.11 8.47
N GLU A 106 -7.66 10.21 9.10
CA GLU A 106 -7.80 10.26 10.43
C GLU A 106 -9.14 9.91 10.77
N SER A 107 -9.41 9.85 11.92
CA SER A 107 -10.60 9.50 12.34
C SER A 107 -11.68 9.94 11.58
N GLY A 108 -12.60 9.35 11.41
CA GLY A 108 -13.75 9.69 10.78
C GLY A 108 -13.75 9.56 9.34
N ALA A 109 -12.67 9.48 8.79
CA ALA A 109 -12.62 9.37 7.42
C ALA A 109 -13.07 8.04 7.04
N ARG A 110 -13.79 7.92 6.01
CA ARG A 110 -14.16 6.73 5.59
C ARG A 110 -13.31 6.21 4.67
N ASP A 111 -12.98 5.12 4.61
CA ASP A 111 -12.11 4.47 3.76
C ASP A 111 -12.89 3.99 2.62
N LYS A 112 -13.21 4.84 1.67
CA LYS A 112 -13.90 4.43 0.58
C LYS A 112 -13.21 3.47 -0.21
N GLY A 113 -11.95 3.38 -0.18
CA GLY A 113 -11.22 2.41 -0.93
C GLY A 113 -10.97 1.17 -0.20
N ASN A 114 -11.66 0.96 0.86
CA ASN A 114 -11.43 -0.19 1.64
C ASN A 114 -12.08 -1.39 1.07
N ASP A 115 -11.70 -1.77 -0.10
CA ASP A 115 -12.27 -2.92 -0.69
C ASP A 115 -11.37 -4.09 -0.54
N ARG A 116 -11.90 -5.27 -0.47
CA ARG A 116 -11.11 -6.43 -0.43
C ARG A 116 -10.80 -6.80 -1.81
N CYS A 117 -9.61 -7.20 -2.04
CA CYS A 117 -9.21 -7.66 -3.34
C CYS A 117 -9.36 -9.13 -3.38
N GLY A 118 -9.80 -9.60 -4.42
CA GLY A 118 -9.77 -10.96 -4.67
C GLY A 118 -10.70 -11.69 -4.05
N PRO A 119 -10.69 -12.89 -4.10
CA PRO A 119 -11.78 -13.77 -3.84
C PRO A 119 -12.11 -13.81 -2.47
#